data_faf30471a44cb2044a2278fda2fc180d
#
_entry.id   faf30471a44cb2044a2278fda2fc180d
#
_cell.length_a   1.000
_cell.length_b   1.000
_cell.length_c   1.000
_cell.angle_alpha   90.00
_cell.angle_beta   90.00
_cell.angle_gamma   90.00
#
_symmetry.space_group_name_H-M   'P 1'
#
loop_
_entity.id
_entity.type
_entity.pdbx_description
1 polymer ?
#
loop_
_entity_poly.entity_id
_entity_poly.type
_entity_poly.pdbx_seq_one_letter_code
_entity_poly.pdbx_strand_id
1 'polypeptide(L)'
;MAMFPPLTPIHPPTREFVFTEADFERVRNLIRRTAGIALNPSKKDMVYGRLVKRVRELGQADFATYLAHLESPSGRSELEAFTNAMTTNLTYFFREEHHFPILAEHYRQRAAAGADVFRVWCAAASTGEEPYSIAMALLDAQAGMGRAPRIQILATDLDTQVLLQAREAVYPLAALDKLPTGYASRYFETLPDGKQVRVKPALRQIVSFRRLNLIDPQSGWGISERMDAVFCRNVMIYFDRQTQLDVLAKFPPVLREDGVLFVGHSENFYQANPRLKLRGKTVYEVVTPGQATPAVSPRRI
;
A
#
# COMPACT_ATOMS: atom_id res chain seq x y z
N MET A 1 -10.19 -58.49 2.08
CA MET A 1 -9.63 -57.48 3.01
C MET A 1 -8.37 -56.94 2.33
N ALA A 2 -8.49 -55.81 1.64
CA ALA A 2 -7.37 -55.20 0.91
C ALA A 2 -6.55 -54.37 1.92
N MET A 3 -5.30 -54.78 2.16
CA MET A 3 -4.34 -54.00 2.96
C MET A 3 -3.85 -52.83 2.15
N PHE A 4 -4.13 -51.62 2.60
CA PHE A 4 -3.49 -50.39 2.07
C PHE A 4 -2.00 -50.42 2.47
N PRO A 5 -1.07 -50.06 1.55
CA PRO A 5 0.32 -49.92 1.91
C PRO A 5 0.48 -48.74 2.91
N PRO A 6 1.47 -48.83 3.85
CA PRO A 6 1.73 -47.78 4.79
C PRO A 6 2.15 -46.51 4.05
N LEU A 7 1.54 -45.37 4.45
CA LEU A 7 1.90 -44.05 3.95
C LEU A 7 3.36 -43.77 4.29
N THR A 8 4.18 -43.58 3.28
CA THR A 8 5.57 -43.14 3.43
C THR A 8 5.58 -41.80 4.15
N PRO A 9 6.39 -41.60 5.20
CA PRO A 9 6.49 -40.28 5.87
C PRO A 9 6.96 -39.26 4.85
N ILE A 10 6.18 -38.21 4.64
CA ILE A 10 6.57 -37.03 3.86
C ILE A 10 7.65 -36.35 4.68
N HIS A 11 8.91 -36.58 4.39
CA HIS A 11 9.99 -35.76 4.96
C HIS A 11 9.80 -34.32 4.47
N PRO A 12 9.85 -33.33 5.37
CA PRO A 12 9.87 -31.94 4.94
C PRO A 12 11.04 -31.74 3.97
N PRO A 13 10.88 -30.97 2.89
CA PRO A 13 11.94 -30.74 1.92
C PRO A 13 13.17 -30.21 2.66
N THR A 14 14.32 -30.87 2.43
CA THR A 14 15.62 -30.45 3.00
C THR A 14 15.88 -29.02 2.52
N ARG A 15 15.98 -28.08 3.46
CA ARG A 15 16.31 -26.68 3.12
C ARG A 15 17.72 -26.61 2.57
N GLU A 16 17.92 -25.83 1.52
CA GLU A 16 19.22 -25.60 0.87
C GLU A 16 20.25 -24.97 1.84
N PHE A 17 19.78 -24.02 2.65
CA PHE A 17 20.59 -23.34 3.67
C PHE A 17 19.98 -23.54 5.05
N VAL A 18 20.83 -23.61 6.06
CA VAL A 18 20.38 -23.59 7.46
C VAL A 18 19.77 -22.21 7.77
N PHE A 19 18.58 -22.22 8.38
CA PHE A 19 17.89 -21.03 8.85
C PHE A 19 17.41 -21.25 10.28
N THR A 20 18.19 -20.75 11.22
CA THR A 20 17.97 -20.95 12.66
C THR A 20 16.87 -20.05 13.21
N GLU A 21 16.46 -20.24 14.47
CA GLU A 21 15.58 -19.32 15.17
C GLU A 21 16.25 -17.95 15.38
N ALA A 22 17.55 -17.97 15.69
CA ALA A 22 18.35 -16.76 15.85
C ALA A 22 18.41 -15.93 14.56
N ASP A 23 18.54 -16.56 13.40
CA ASP A 23 18.51 -15.88 12.10
C ASP A 23 17.14 -15.27 11.85
N PHE A 24 16.08 -16.00 12.15
CA PHE A 24 14.72 -15.48 12.01
C PHE A 24 14.47 -14.25 12.90
N GLU A 25 14.92 -14.27 14.16
CA GLU A 25 14.81 -13.10 15.06
C GLU A 25 15.61 -11.90 14.54
N ARG A 26 16.80 -12.12 13.95
CA ARG A 26 17.58 -11.06 13.30
C ARG A 26 16.79 -10.43 12.13
N VAL A 27 16.18 -11.27 11.27
CA VAL A 27 15.32 -10.80 10.18
C VAL A 27 14.15 -9.99 10.73
N ARG A 28 13.45 -10.49 11.75
CA ARG A 28 12.32 -9.78 12.39
C ARG A 28 12.72 -8.39 12.88
N ASN A 29 13.84 -8.31 13.59
CA ASN A 29 14.34 -7.06 14.12
C ASN A 29 14.78 -6.10 13.01
N LEU A 30 15.42 -6.61 11.95
CA LEU A 30 15.88 -5.80 10.84
C LEU A 30 14.70 -5.21 10.07
N ILE A 31 13.74 -6.06 9.65
CA ILE A 31 12.59 -5.59 8.86
C ILE A 31 11.66 -4.66 9.65
N ARG A 32 11.54 -4.89 10.97
CA ARG A 32 10.79 -3.98 11.84
C ARG A 32 11.43 -2.59 11.87
N ARG A 33 12.75 -2.51 12.01
CA ARG A 33 13.48 -1.22 12.04
C ARG A 33 13.46 -0.51 10.70
N THR A 34 13.56 -1.25 9.59
CA THR A 34 13.68 -0.67 8.25
C THR A 34 12.36 -0.35 7.58
N ALA A 35 11.32 -1.14 7.84
CA ALA A 35 10.03 -1.07 7.16
C ALA A 35 8.81 -1.03 8.11
N GLY A 36 8.99 -1.13 9.43
CA GLY A 36 7.88 -1.21 10.39
C GLY A 36 7.16 -2.55 10.41
N ILE A 37 7.54 -3.51 9.58
CA ILE A 37 6.84 -4.79 9.43
C ILE A 37 7.07 -5.66 10.66
N ALA A 38 5.98 -5.99 11.35
CA ALA A 38 5.94 -6.87 12.52
C ALA A 38 5.65 -8.31 12.09
N LEU A 39 6.69 -9.13 12.02
CA LEU A 39 6.54 -10.54 11.64
C LEU A 39 6.09 -11.40 12.83
N ASN A 40 5.01 -12.17 12.62
CA ASN A 40 4.61 -13.20 13.57
C ASN A 40 5.60 -14.39 13.53
N PRO A 41 5.90 -15.06 14.66
CA PRO A 41 6.77 -16.25 14.69
C PRO A 41 6.39 -17.35 13.69
N SER A 42 5.10 -17.53 13.37
CA SER A 42 4.63 -18.50 12.39
C SER A 42 5.07 -18.22 10.93
N LYS A 43 5.69 -17.08 10.66
CA LYS A 43 6.10 -16.66 9.31
C LYS A 43 7.52 -17.10 8.91
N LYS A 44 8.18 -17.93 9.74
CA LYS A 44 9.56 -18.37 9.52
C LYS A 44 9.78 -19.02 8.15
N ASP A 45 8.88 -19.92 7.73
CA ASP A 45 8.98 -20.60 6.42
C ASP A 45 8.77 -19.65 5.25
N MET A 46 7.84 -18.68 5.39
CA MET A 46 7.63 -17.64 4.39
C MET A 46 8.88 -16.77 4.24
N VAL A 47 9.50 -16.38 5.35
CA VAL A 47 10.74 -15.58 5.36
C VAL A 47 11.88 -16.34 4.68
N TYR A 48 12.05 -17.62 5.02
CA TYR A 48 13.02 -18.48 4.34
C TYR A 48 12.79 -18.47 2.81
N GLY A 49 11.57 -18.76 2.36
CA GLY A 49 11.23 -18.81 0.93
C GLY A 49 11.49 -17.50 0.19
N ARG A 50 11.29 -16.35 0.87
CA ARG A 50 11.54 -15.03 0.28
C ARG A 50 13.01 -14.67 0.18
N LEU A 51 13.82 -15.05 1.18
CA LEU A 51 15.21 -14.63 1.29
C LEU A 51 16.21 -15.65 0.73
N VAL A 52 15.85 -16.93 0.58
CA VAL A 52 16.76 -17.98 0.06
C VAL A 52 17.34 -17.61 -1.31
N LYS A 53 16.53 -16.96 -2.16
CA LYS A 53 16.98 -16.48 -3.47
C LYS A 53 18.08 -15.41 -3.33
N ARG A 54 17.96 -14.49 -2.36
CA ARG A 54 18.97 -13.45 -2.11
C ARG A 54 20.28 -14.03 -1.60
N VAL A 55 20.20 -14.99 -0.66
CA VAL A 55 21.39 -15.72 -0.16
C VAL A 55 22.17 -16.36 -1.30
N ARG A 56 21.43 -17.02 -2.21
CA ARG A 56 22.02 -17.68 -3.39
C ARG A 56 22.61 -16.69 -4.39
N GLU A 57 21.87 -15.65 -4.75
CA GLU A 57 22.30 -14.63 -5.74
C GLU A 57 23.56 -13.89 -5.31
N LEU A 58 23.75 -13.68 -4.01
CA LEU A 58 24.95 -13.05 -3.45
C LEU A 58 26.07 -14.05 -3.14
N GLY A 59 25.91 -15.33 -3.45
CA GLY A 59 26.91 -16.36 -3.15
C GLY A 59 27.24 -16.49 -1.67
N GLN A 60 26.30 -16.15 -0.77
CA GLN A 60 26.51 -16.27 0.65
C GLN A 60 26.46 -17.73 1.09
N ALA A 61 27.33 -18.11 2.04
CA ALA A 61 27.42 -19.49 2.50
C ALA A 61 26.17 -19.96 3.26
N ASP A 62 25.53 -19.04 4.00
CA ASP A 62 24.35 -19.29 4.82
C ASP A 62 23.62 -17.99 5.17
N PHE A 63 22.50 -18.12 5.91
CA PHE A 63 21.72 -16.95 6.38
C PHE A 63 22.48 -16.12 7.40
N ALA A 64 23.30 -16.71 8.25
CA ALA A 64 24.06 -15.99 9.27
C ALA A 64 25.05 -15.01 8.61
N THR A 65 25.75 -15.45 7.57
CA THR A 65 26.68 -14.64 6.78
C THR A 65 25.93 -13.54 6.00
N TYR A 66 24.81 -13.90 5.36
CA TYR A 66 23.95 -12.91 4.68
C TYR A 66 23.47 -11.80 5.62
N LEU A 67 22.99 -12.17 6.81
CA LEU A 67 22.52 -11.19 7.79
C LEU A 67 23.66 -10.35 8.35
N ALA A 68 24.84 -10.92 8.57
CA ALA A 68 26.03 -10.16 8.94
C ALA A 68 26.42 -9.14 7.86
N HIS A 69 26.30 -9.52 6.58
CA HIS A 69 26.50 -8.58 5.47
C HIS A 69 25.48 -7.45 5.48
N LEU A 70 24.17 -7.74 5.62
CA LEU A 70 23.11 -6.73 5.69
C LEU A 70 23.31 -5.72 6.85
N GLU A 71 23.84 -6.16 7.97
CA GLU A 71 24.08 -5.34 9.16
C GLU A 71 25.38 -4.54 9.06
N SER A 72 26.23 -4.82 8.07
CA SER A 72 27.49 -4.14 7.84
C SER A 72 27.31 -2.85 7.01
N PRO A 73 28.27 -1.91 7.03
CA PRO A 73 28.25 -0.73 6.16
C PRO A 73 28.20 -1.07 4.67
N SER A 74 28.80 -2.19 4.24
CA SER A 74 28.81 -2.66 2.85
C SER A 74 27.46 -3.24 2.40
N GLY A 75 26.58 -3.63 3.33
CA GLY A 75 25.26 -4.21 3.04
C GLY A 75 24.16 -3.19 2.74
N ARG A 76 24.46 -1.89 2.75
CA ARG A 76 23.43 -0.84 2.53
C ARG A 76 22.70 -0.97 1.19
N SER A 77 23.40 -1.34 0.14
CA SER A 77 22.79 -1.55 -1.20
C SER A 77 21.87 -2.77 -1.21
N GLU A 78 22.21 -3.81 -0.45
CA GLU A 78 21.41 -5.03 -0.33
C GLU A 78 20.18 -4.84 0.56
N LEU A 79 20.22 -3.88 1.50
CA LEU A 79 19.09 -3.62 2.41
C LEU A 79 17.81 -3.25 1.67
N GLU A 80 17.91 -2.61 0.50
CA GLU A 80 16.76 -2.33 -0.36
C GLU A 80 16.18 -3.62 -0.95
N ALA A 81 17.03 -4.48 -1.53
CA ALA A 81 16.59 -5.76 -2.09
C ALA A 81 16.00 -6.70 -1.01
N PHE A 82 16.60 -6.72 0.17
CA PHE A 82 16.05 -7.41 1.35
C PHE A 82 14.66 -6.87 1.71
N THR A 83 14.50 -5.55 1.76
CA THR A 83 13.22 -4.92 2.10
C THR A 83 12.16 -5.27 1.05
N ASN A 84 12.47 -5.12 -0.23
CA ASN A 84 11.57 -5.47 -1.34
C ASN A 84 11.18 -6.96 -1.31
N ALA A 85 12.10 -7.86 -0.98
CA ALA A 85 11.78 -9.29 -0.83
C ALA A 85 10.83 -9.58 0.34
N MET A 86 10.81 -8.71 1.35
CA MET A 86 9.99 -8.88 2.55
C MET A 86 8.62 -8.21 2.46
N THR A 87 8.38 -7.32 1.51
CA THR A 87 7.07 -6.68 1.29
C THR A 87 6.03 -7.66 0.74
N THR A 88 4.75 -7.32 0.90
CA THR A 88 3.63 -8.09 0.34
C THR A 88 2.77 -7.13 -0.46
N ASN A 89 2.69 -7.38 -1.77
CA ASN A 89 2.21 -6.40 -2.75
C ASN A 89 0.90 -6.82 -3.44
N LEU A 90 0.01 -7.55 -2.72
CA LEU A 90 -1.27 -7.99 -3.27
C LEU A 90 -2.20 -6.78 -3.48
N THR A 91 -2.49 -6.48 -4.72
CA THR A 91 -3.41 -5.41 -5.13
C THR A 91 -4.17 -5.80 -6.39
N TYR A 92 -5.23 -5.07 -6.71
CA TYR A 92 -5.99 -5.18 -7.95
C TYR A 92 -6.80 -3.91 -8.19
N PHE A 93 -7.20 -3.67 -9.45
CA PHE A 93 -8.01 -2.51 -9.82
C PHE A 93 -9.34 -2.49 -9.06
N PHE A 94 -9.72 -1.32 -8.57
CA PHE A 94 -10.96 -1.05 -7.81
C PHE A 94 -11.13 -1.91 -6.56
N ARG A 95 -10.03 -2.35 -5.92
CA ARG A 95 -10.10 -3.01 -4.61
C ARG A 95 -10.88 -2.14 -3.62
N GLU A 96 -11.86 -2.76 -2.90
CA GLU A 96 -12.78 -2.07 -1.99
C GLU A 96 -13.52 -0.91 -2.71
N GLU A 97 -14.23 -1.25 -3.75
CA GLU A 97 -14.87 -0.35 -4.73
C GLU A 97 -15.73 0.77 -4.12
N HIS A 98 -16.28 0.53 -2.91
CA HIS A 98 -17.12 1.48 -2.19
C HIS A 98 -16.41 2.80 -1.80
N HIS A 99 -15.11 2.87 -1.87
CA HIS A 99 -14.32 4.09 -1.62
C HIS A 99 -14.39 5.08 -2.78
N PHE A 100 -14.45 4.61 -4.01
CA PHE A 100 -14.35 5.47 -5.19
C PHE A 100 -15.56 6.40 -5.40
N PRO A 101 -16.82 5.99 -5.15
CA PRO A 101 -17.95 6.92 -5.15
C PRO A 101 -17.82 8.02 -4.09
N ILE A 102 -17.26 7.72 -2.91
CA ILE A 102 -17.02 8.69 -1.84
C ILE A 102 -15.95 9.70 -2.27
N LEU A 103 -14.87 9.23 -2.89
CA LEU A 103 -13.83 10.07 -3.47
C LEU A 103 -14.38 10.99 -4.57
N ALA A 104 -15.18 10.43 -5.50
CA ALA A 104 -15.81 11.18 -6.59
C ALA A 104 -16.73 12.28 -6.06
N GLU A 105 -17.51 11.99 -5.02
CA GLU A 105 -18.38 12.98 -4.40
C GLU A 105 -17.56 14.09 -3.72
N HIS A 106 -16.49 13.73 -2.98
CA HIS A 106 -15.59 14.71 -2.39
C HIS A 106 -14.93 15.61 -3.44
N TYR A 107 -14.53 15.05 -4.59
CA TYR A 107 -14.01 15.80 -5.73
C TYR A 107 -15.03 16.83 -6.24
N ARG A 108 -16.31 16.43 -6.42
CA ARG A 108 -17.38 17.34 -6.87
C ARG A 108 -17.62 18.47 -5.86
N GLN A 109 -17.62 18.17 -4.58
CA GLN A 109 -17.76 19.18 -3.51
C GLN A 109 -16.62 20.20 -3.57
N ARG A 110 -15.37 19.73 -3.76
CA ARG A 110 -14.22 20.62 -3.92
C ARG A 110 -14.30 21.46 -5.18
N ALA A 111 -14.79 20.90 -6.28
CA ALA A 111 -15.03 21.64 -7.51
C ALA A 111 -16.11 22.72 -7.33
N ALA A 112 -17.21 22.40 -6.67
CA ALA A 112 -18.28 23.35 -6.35
C ALA A 112 -17.80 24.48 -5.40
N ALA A 113 -16.84 24.19 -4.52
CA ALA A 113 -16.18 25.19 -3.67
C ALA A 113 -15.10 26.01 -4.39
N GLY A 114 -14.94 25.83 -5.74
CA GLY A 114 -14.02 26.62 -6.55
C GLY A 114 -12.56 26.22 -6.47
N ALA A 115 -12.24 24.99 -6.04
CA ALA A 115 -10.88 24.50 -6.02
C ALA A 115 -10.26 24.46 -7.42
N ASP A 116 -8.99 24.88 -7.56
CA ASP A 116 -8.23 24.80 -8.81
C ASP A 116 -7.48 23.48 -8.96
N VAL A 117 -7.16 22.84 -7.84
CA VAL A 117 -6.41 21.57 -7.81
C VAL A 117 -7.03 20.65 -6.77
N PHE A 118 -7.13 19.37 -7.12
CA PHE A 118 -7.50 18.29 -6.22
C PHE A 118 -6.33 17.32 -6.09
N ARG A 119 -5.79 17.18 -4.89
CA ARG A 119 -4.60 16.39 -4.60
C ARG A 119 -4.94 15.12 -3.85
N VAL A 120 -4.50 14.00 -4.37
CA VAL A 120 -4.65 12.70 -3.72
C VAL A 120 -3.29 12.07 -3.48
N TRP A 121 -3.10 11.50 -2.30
CA TRP A 121 -1.94 10.69 -1.98
C TRP A 121 -2.36 9.22 -1.80
N CYS A 122 -1.82 8.32 -2.65
CA CYS A 122 -1.87 6.88 -2.49
C CYS A 122 -0.58 6.45 -1.79
N ALA A 123 -0.67 6.09 -0.51
CA ALA A 123 0.48 5.93 0.39
C ALA A 123 1.13 4.53 0.33
N ALA A 124 0.47 3.55 -0.28
CA ALA A 124 0.96 2.19 -0.53
C ALA A 124 0.52 1.75 -1.92
N ALA A 125 1.20 2.27 -2.94
CA ALA A 125 0.77 2.17 -4.34
C ALA A 125 0.94 0.77 -4.94
N SER A 126 1.81 -0.07 -4.36
CA SER A 126 2.14 -1.39 -4.90
C SER A 126 2.47 -1.32 -6.40
N THR A 127 1.94 -2.22 -7.20
CA THR A 127 2.12 -2.29 -8.66
C THR A 127 1.28 -1.29 -9.46
N GLY A 128 0.57 -0.36 -8.78
CA GLY A 128 -0.04 0.81 -9.42
C GLY A 128 -1.54 0.71 -9.68
N GLU A 129 -2.19 -0.41 -9.42
CA GLU A 129 -3.62 -0.58 -9.67
C GLU A 129 -4.48 0.39 -8.84
N GLU A 130 -4.09 0.67 -7.58
CA GLU A 130 -4.83 1.62 -6.75
C GLU A 130 -4.71 3.07 -7.26
N PRO A 131 -3.52 3.66 -7.48
CA PRO A 131 -3.43 5.03 -7.99
C PRO A 131 -4.08 5.21 -9.36
N TYR A 132 -4.03 4.20 -10.24
CA TYR A 132 -4.76 4.28 -11.51
C TYR A 132 -6.27 4.12 -11.34
N SER A 133 -6.76 3.34 -10.39
CA SER A 133 -8.19 3.29 -10.03
C SER A 133 -8.70 4.64 -9.52
N ILE A 134 -7.90 5.30 -8.67
CA ILE A 134 -8.15 6.68 -8.20
C ILE A 134 -8.23 7.63 -9.41
N ALA A 135 -7.26 7.55 -10.33
CA ALA A 135 -7.22 8.39 -11.52
C ALA A 135 -8.45 8.19 -12.41
N MET A 136 -8.84 6.95 -12.67
CA MET A 136 -10.05 6.60 -13.45
C MET A 136 -11.31 7.16 -12.81
N ALA A 137 -11.50 6.96 -11.50
CA ALA A 137 -12.68 7.43 -10.78
C ALA A 137 -12.79 8.96 -10.78
N LEU A 138 -11.66 9.67 -10.67
CA LEU A 138 -11.64 11.13 -10.69
C LEU A 138 -11.87 11.71 -12.08
N LEU A 139 -11.28 11.12 -13.14
CA LEU A 139 -11.54 11.54 -14.52
C LEU A 139 -13.00 11.27 -14.94
N ASP A 140 -13.59 10.18 -14.44
CA ASP A 140 -15.01 9.92 -14.66
C ASP A 140 -15.90 10.92 -13.92
N ALA A 141 -15.53 11.28 -12.67
CA ALA A 141 -16.23 12.32 -11.91
C ALA A 141 -16.10 13.72 -12.53
N GLN A 142 -14.99 13.99 -13.23
CA GLN A 142 -14.72 15.24 -13.93
C GLN A 142 -15.53 15.38 -15.22
N ALA A 143 -15.91 14.26 -15.81
CA ALA A 143 -16.60 14.26 -17.12
C ALA A 143 -17.90 15.08 -17.06
N GLY A 144 -18.07 15.99 -18.04
CA GLY A 144 -19.24 16.86 -18.13
C GLY A 144 -19.22 18.10 -17.22
N MET A 145 -18.16 18.33 -16.44
CA MET A 145 -17.99 19.57 -15.67
C MET A 145 -17.51 20.71 -16.58
N GLY A 146 -18.14 21.89 -16.48
CA GLY A 146 -17.70 23.08 -17.22
C GLY A 146 -16.37 23.64 -16.66
N ARG A 147 -16.18 23.62 -15.35
CA ARG A 147 -14.92 23.93 -14.66
C ARG A 147 -14.63 22.82 -13.66
N ALA A 148 -13.45 22.24 -13.76
CA ALA A 148 -13.06 21.14 -12.91
C ALA A 148 -11.65 21.36 -12.33
N PRO A 149 -11.39 21.00 -11.06
CA PRO A 149 -10.07 21.03 -10.50
C PRO A 149 -9.09 20.14 -11.27
N ARG A 150 -7.85 20.59 -11.42
CA ARG A 150 -6.78 19.76 -11.96
C ARG A 150 -6.45 18.64 -10.97
N ILE A 151 -6.47 17.41 -11.45
CA ILE A 151 -6.17 16.22 -10.64
C ILE A 151 -4.66 16.01 -10.54
N GLN A 152 -4.17 15.79 -9.33
CA GLN A 152 -2.78 15.43 -9.04
C GLN A 152 -2.77 14.26 -8.06
N ILE A 153 -2.11 13.17 -8.44
CA ILE A 153 -2.00 11.97 -7.61
C ILE A 153 -0.53 11.71 -7.32
N LEU A 154 -0.18 11.75 -6.03
CA LEU A 154 1.09 11.25 -5.53
C LEU A 154 0.90 9.78 -5.15
N ALA A 155 1.65 8.88 -5.75
CA ALA A 155 1.66 7.47 -5.45
C ALA A 155 3.02 7.09 -4.84
N THR A 156 3.00 6.51 -3.65
CA THR A 156 4.24 6.16 -2.94
C THR A 156 4.22 4.72 -2.48
N ASP A 157 5.39 4.12 -2.46
CA ASP A 157 5.61 2.81 -1.85
C ASP A 157 7.04 2.73 -1.29
N LEU A 158 7.28 1.80 -0.39
CA LEU A 158 8.61 1.49 0.11
C LEU A 158 9.38 0.62 -0.88
N ASP A 159 8.67 -0.30 -1.56
CA ASP A 159 9.20 -1.26 -2.53
C ASP A 159 9.44 -0.58 -3.88
N THR A 160 10.73 -0.47 -4.23
CA THR A 160 11.14 0.18 -5.47
C THR A 160 10.84 -0.64 -6.71
N GLN A 161 10.75 -1.98 -6.60
CA GLN A 161 10.46 -2.85 -7.73
C GLN A 161 9.00 -2.70 -8.18
N VAL A 162 8.06 -2.64 -7.23
CA VAL A 162 6.65 -2.41 -7.58
C VAL A 162 6.41 -1.01 -8.12
N LEU A 163 7.17 0.00 -7.66
CA LEU A 163 7.09 1.35 -8.22
C LEU A 163 7.58 1.41 -9.67
N LEU A 164 8.58 0.60 -10.05
CA LEU A 164 9.00 0.48 -11.44
C LEU A 164 7.88 -0.11 -12.30
N GLN A 165 7.26 -1.20 -11.86
CA GLN A 165 6.11 -1.81 -12.54
C GLN A 165 4.93 -0.82 -12.66
N ALA A 166 4.63 -0.09 -11.57
CA ALA A 166 3.57 0.92 -11.57
C ALA A 166 3.82 2.05 -12.60
N ARG A 167 5.08 2.47 -12.77
CA ARG A 167 5.46 3.48 -13.78
C ARG A 167 5.36 2.97 -15.21
N GLU A 168 5.71 1.70 -15.46
CA GLU A 168 5.53 1.06 -16.77
C GLU A 168 4.05 0.97 -17.14
N ALA A 169 3.18 0.84 -16.13
CA ALA A 169 1.74 0.80 -16.25
C ALA A 169 1.24 -0.28 -17.23
N VAL A 170 1.94 -1.42 -17.25
CA VAL A 170 1.63 -2.58 -18.10
C VAL A 170 1.13 -3.71 -17.22
N TYR A 171 -0.01 -4.27 -17.58
CA TYR A 171 -0.70 -5.29 -16.80
C TYR A 171 -1.14 -6.46 -17.69
N PRO A 172 -1.28 -7.68 -17.14
CA PRO A 172 -1.95 -8.76 -17.87
C PRO A 172 -3.38 -8.37 -18.23
N LEU A 173 -3.87 -8.79 -19.39
CA LEU A 173 -5.25 -8.52 -19.83
C LEU A 173 -6.28 -8.96 -18.78
N ALA A 174 -6.08 -10.08 -18.12
CA ALA A 174 -6.93 -10.60 -17.04
C ALA A 174 -7.04 -9.67 -15.82
N ALA A 175 -6.11 -8.72 -15.63
CA ALA A 175 -6.22 -7.73 -14.55
C ALA A 175 -7.43 -6.79 -14.74
N LEU A 176 -7.98 -6.71 -15.95
CA LEU A 176 -9.12 -5.86 -16.27
C LEU A 176 -10.49 -6.49 -15.96
N ASP A 177 -10.56 -7.76 -15.60
CA ASP A 177 -11.82 -8.52 -15.42
C ASP A 177 -12.75 -7.90 -14.35
N LYS A 178 -12.21 -7.15 -13.41
CA LYS A 178 -12.96 -6.49 -12.33
C LYS A 178 -13.23 -5.02 -12.57
N LEU A 179 -12.88 -4.49 -13.75
CA LEU A 179 -13.14 -3.09 -14.07
C LEU A 179 -14.63 -2.83 -14.31
N PRO A 180 -15.13 -1.63 -13.97
CA PRO A 180 -16.46 -1.20 -14.39
C PRO A 180 -16.60 -1.25 -15.91
N THR A 181 -17.81 -1.51 -16.38
CA THR A 181 -18.12 -1.60 -17.83
C THR A 181 -17.64 -0.35 -18.58
N GLY A 182 -16.93 -0.55 -19.69
CA GLY A 182 -16.42 0.52 -20.54
C GLY A 182 -15.07 1.12 -20.10
N TYR A 183 -14.58 0.81 -18.90
CA TYR A 183 -13.30 1.36 -18.41
C TYR A 183 -12.11 0.78 -19.16
N ALA A 184 -12.14 -0.50 -19.51
CA ALA A 184 -11.08 -1.14 -20.26
C ALA A 184 -10.79 -0.40 -21.57
N SER A 185 -11.79 -0.17 -22.41
CA SER A 185 -11.64 0.54 -23.69
C SER A 185 -11.31 2.03 -23.54
N ARG A 186 -11.83 2.67 -22.49
CA ARG A 186 -11.59 4.09 -22.22
C ARG A 186 -10.16 4.37 -21.74
N TYR A 187 -9.62 3.53 -20.88
CA TYR A 187 -8.43 3.83 -20.10
C TYR A 187 -7.21 2.98 -20.40
N PHE A 188 -7.38 1.92 -21.19
CA PHE A 188 -6.28 1.02 -21.56
C PHE A 188 -6.13 0.90 -23.07
N GLU A 189 -4.93 0.55 -23.49
CA GLU A 189 -4.58 0.12 -24.84
C GLU A 189 -4.02 -1.31 -24.79
N THR A 190 -4.49 -2.18 -25.68
CA THR A 190 -3.97 -3.55 -25.79
C THR A 190 -2.62 -3.50 -26.49
N LEU A 191 -1.62 -4.20 -25.94
CA LEU A 191 -0.32 -4.31 -26.57
C LEU A 191 -0.32 -5.30 -27.73
N PRO A 192 0.70 -5.25 -28.62
CA PRO A 192 0.73 -6.08 -29.83
C PRO A 192 0.70 -7.59 -29.57
N ASP A 193 1.10 -8.05 -28.39
CA ASP A 193 1.06 -9.47 -27.98
C ASP A 193 -0.36 -9.97 -27.67
N GLY A 194 -1.34 -9.07 -27.56
CA GLY A 194 -2.72 -9.38 -27.20
C GLY A 194 -2.93 -9.93 -25.80
N LYS A 195 -1.86 -10.04 -25.00
CA LYS A 195 -1.89 -10.62 -23.63
C LYS A 195 -1.77 -9.56 -22.56
N GLN A 196 -1.25 -8.41 -22.90
CA GLN A 196 -0.99 -7.31 -22.00
C GLN A 196 -1.71 -6.04 -22.44
N VAL A 197 -1.98 -5.19 -21.48
CA VAL A 197 -2.58 -3.86 -21.65
C VAL A 197 -1.73 -2.81 -20.99
N ARG A 198 -1.72 -1.61 -21.52
CA ARG A 198 -1.07 -0.44 -20.93
C ARG A 198 -2.09 0.62 -20.58
N VAL A 199 -1.93 1.25 -19.43
CA VAL A 199 -2.71 2.43 -19.04
C VAL A 199 -2.43 3.59 -20.01
N LYS A 200 -3.48 4.24 -20.51
CA LYS A 200 -3.37 5.35 -21.48
C LYS A 200 -2.66 6.57 -20.87
N PRO A 201 -2.00 7.42 -21.70
CA PRO A 201 -1.24 8.58 -21.26
C PRO A 201 -2.01 9.55 -20.34
N ALA A 202 -3.30 9.74 -20.60
CA ALA A 202 -4.15 10.65 -19.82
C ALA A 202 -4.18 10.34 -18.31
N LEU A 203 -4.13 9.05 -17.92
CA LEU A 203 -4.00 8.67 -16.51
C LEU A 203 -2.56 8.77 -16.03
N ARG A 204 -1.59 8.31 -16.84
CA ARG A 204 -0.19 8.28 -16.43
C ARG A 204 0.36 9.68 -16.14
N GLN A 205 -0.12 10.71 -16.83
CA GLN A 205 0.31 12.11 -16.68
C GLN A 205 -0.13 12.75 -15.36
N ILE A 206 -1.21 12.28 -14.75
CA ILE A 206 -1.74 12.83 -13.50
C ILE A 206 -1.26 12.07 -12.26
N VAL A 207 -0.50 10.96 -12.43
CA VAL A 207 0.07 10.15 -11.36
C VAL A 207 1.58 10.31 -11.32
N SER A 208 2.12 10.70 -10.17
CA SER A 208 3.56 10.75 -9.91
C SER A 208 3.95 9.70 -8.88
N PHE A 209 5.07 9.01 -9.11
CA PHE A 209 5.55 7.94 -8.23
C PHE A 209 6.81 8.35 -7.48
N ARG A 210 6.85 8.08 -6.16
CA ARG A 210 7.99 8.36 -5.29
C ARG A 210 8.19 7.26 -4.28
N ARG A 211 9.44 6.85 -4.02
CA ARG A 211 9.76 5.99 -2.88
C ARG A 211 9.49 6.75 -1.58
N LEU A 212 8.79 6.13 -0.63
CA LEU A 212 8.51 6.70 0.67
C LEU A 212 8.33 5.58 1.70
N ASN A 213 8.91 5.80 2.88
CA ASN A 213 8.72 4.92 4.03
C ASN A 213 7.74 5.57 5.01
N LEU A 214 6.62 4.91 5.30
CA LEU A 214 5.60 5.43 6.22
C LEU A 214 6.10 5.58 7.66
N ILE A 215 7.09 4.79 8.06
CA ILE A 215 7.69 4.89 9.40
C ILE A 215 8.80 5.93 9.51
N ASP A 216 9.17 6.60 8.40
CA ASP A 216 10.19 7.65 8.43
C ASP A 216 9.86 8.65 9.55
N PRO A 217 10.81 8.96 10.45
CA PRO A 217 10.58 9.88 11.55
C PRO A 217 10.31 11.32 11.12
N GLN A 218 10.64 11.71 9.88
CA GLN A 218 10.37 13.05 9.38
C GLN A 218 8.87 13.35 9.38
N SER A 219 8.51 14.46 9.98
CA SER A 219 7.13 14.95 9.95
C SER A 219 6.68 15.25 8.52
N GLY A 220 5.46 14.81 8.18
CA GLY A 220 4.86 15.11 6.87
C GLY A 220 5.48 14.41 5.67
N TRP A 221 6.42 13.49 5.84
CA TRP A 221 7.06 12.70 4.76
C TRP A 221 7.62 13.52 3.59
N GLY A 222 7.96 14.79 3.82
CA GLY A 222 8.37 15.71 2.77
C GLY A 222 7.25 16.04 1.77
N ILE A 223 5.99 15.94 2.21
CA ILE A 223 4.81 16.38 1.46
C ILE A 223 4.50 17.82 1.88
N SER A 224 4.78 18.77 1.01
CA SER A 224 4.60 20.21 1.27
C SER A 224 3.17 20.69 1.05
N GLU A 225 2.46 20.06 0.12
CA GLU A 225 1.11 20.43 -0.25
C GLU A 225 0.08 19.60 0.53
N ARG A 226 -0.95 20.26 1.05
CA ARG A 226 -2.04 19.55 1.73
C ARG A 226 -2.89 18.75 0.75
N MET A 227 -3.20 17.52 1.12
CA MET A 227 -3.99 16.58 0.34
C MET A 227 -5.48 16.74 0.59
N ASP A 228 -6.28 16.68 -0.44
CA ASP A 228 -7.74 16.58 -0.35
C ASP A 228 -8.15 15.17 0.06
N ALA A 229 -7.41 14.14 -0.36
CA ALA A 229 -7.64 12.76 0.03
C ALA A 229 -6.33 11.98 0.20
N VAL A 230 -6.29 11.06 1.16
CA VAL A 230 -5.20 10.10 1.34
C VAL A 230 -5.78 8.69 1.34
N PHE A 231 -5.18 7.81 0.54
CA PHE A 231 -5.42 6.37 0.55
C PHE A 231 -4.23 5.69 1.23
N CYS A 232 -4.42 5.20 2.45
CA CYS A 232 -3.45 4.39 3.17
C CYS A 232 -4.12 3.06 3.51
N ARG A 233 -4.14 2.14 2.56
CA ARG A 233 -4.98 0.95 2.59
C ARG A 233 -4.14 -0.32 2.54
N ASN A 234 -4.50 -1.28 3.40
CA ASN A 234 -3.94 -2.62 3.44
C ASN A 234 -2.41 -2.65 3.63
N VAL A 235 -1.86 -1.68 4.32
CA VAL A 235 -0.44 -1.56 4.65
C VAL A 235 -0.21 -1.50 6.16
N MET A 236 -1.05 -0.79 6.92
CA MET A 236 -0.89 -0.70 8.37
C MET A 236 -1.17 -2.01 9.10
N ILE A 237 -1.83 -2.98 8.44
CA ILE A 237 -1.99 -4.35 8.94
C ILE A 237 -0.66 -5.08 9.19
N TYR A 238 0.42 -4.63 8.57
CA TYR A 238 1.75 -5.20 8.75
C TYR A 238 2.52 -4.59 9.91
N PHE A 239 2.04 -3.50 10.49
CA PHE A 239 2.69 -2.77 11.58
C PHE A 239 2.19 -3.24 12.94
N ASP A 240 3.04 -3.15 13.96
CA ASP A 240 2.56 -3.28 15.34
C ASP A 240 1.72 -2.05 15.76
N ARG A 241 1.01 -2.20 16.88
CA ARG A 241 0.05 -1.18 17.33
C ARG A 241 0.68 0.19 17.53
N GLN A 242 1.89 0.26 18.10
CA GLN A 242 2.56 1.54 18.33
C GLN A 242 2.94 2.20 17.01
N THR A 243 3.52 1.45 16.07
CA THR A 243 3.85 1.95 14.73
C THR A 243 2.61 2.43 13.98
N GLN A 244 1.48 1.71 14.09
CA GLN A 244 0.20 2.15 13.51
C GLN A 244 -0.22 3.52 14.06
N LEU A 245 -0.16 3.73 15.37
CA LEU A 245 -0.52 5.00 16.01
C LEU A 245 0.41 6.14 15.59
N ASP A 246 1.71 5.88 15.52
CA ASP A 246 2.72 6.86 15.11
C ASP A 246 2.52 7.30 13.66
N VAL A 247 2.24 6.37 12.75
CA VAL A 247 1.91 6.66 11.34
C VAL A 247 0.59 7.42 11.25
N LEU A 248 -0.45 6.96 11.97
CA LEU A 248 -1.77 7.60 11.95
C LEU A 248 -1.72 9.05 12.44
N ALA A 249 -0.87 9.36 13.42
CA ALA A 249 -0.69 10.70 13.95
C ALA A 249 -0.14 11.71 12.93
N LYS A 250 0.53 11.22 11.89
CA LYS A 250 1.16 12.06 10.86
C LYS A 250 0.21 12.45 9.72
N PHE A 251 -0.96 11.80 9.55
CA PHE A 251 -1.89 12.13 8.46
C PHE A 251 -2.61 13.47 8.63
N PRO A 252 -3.14 13.85 9.80
CA PRO A 252 -3.86 15.12 9.94
C PRO A 252 -3.07 16.36 9.49
N PRO A 253 -1.74 16.48 9.74
CA PRO A 253 -0.97 17.62 9.24
C PRO A 253 -0.84 17.71 7.72
N VAL A 254 -0.88 16.56 7.00
CA VAL A 254 -0.77 16.52 5.53
C VAL A 254 -2.12 16.58 4.82
N LEU A 255 -3.21 16.38 5.55
CA LEU A 255 -4.57 16.54 5.03
C LEU A 255 -5.04 17.99 5.15
N ARG A 256 -5.92 18.39 4.27
CA ARG A 256 -6.73 19.61 4.43
C ARG A 256 -7.70 19.44 5.60
N GLU A 257 -8.26 20.53 6.07
CA GLU A 257 -9.25 20.51 7.16
C GLU A 257 -10.53 19.76 6.79
N ASP A 258 -10.89 19.78 5.51
CA ASP A 258 -12.00 19.04 4.90
C ASP A 258 -11.53 17.74 4.24
N GLY A 259 -10.25 17.36 4.40
CA GLY A 259 -9.63 16.21 3.76
C GLY A 259 -10.09 14.89 4.35
N VAL A 260 -10.00 13.83 3.54
CA VAL A 260 -10.45 12.48 3.90
C VAL A 260 -9.31 11.46 3.83
N LEU A 261 -9.29 10.55 4.81
CA LEU A 261 -8.37 9.41 4.86
C LEU A 261 -9.16 8.12 4.63
N PHE A 262 -8.77 7.37 3.60
CA PHE A 262 -9.28 6.04 3.29
C PHE A 262 -8.30 5.00 3.83
N VAL A 263 -8.79 4.02 4.60
CA VAL A 263 -8.02 2.88 5.09
C VAL A 263 -8.67 1.56 4.67
N GLY A 264 -7.93 0.45 4.69
CA GLY A 264 -8.45 -0.85 4.27
C GLY A 264 -9.50 -1.41 5.24
N HIS A 265 -10.33 -2.32 4.75
CA HIS A 265 -11.46 -2.88 5.51
C HIS A 265 -11.05 -3.58 6.82
N SER A 266 -9.82 -4.13 6.89
CA SER A 266 -9.27 -4.75 8.10
C SER A 266 -8.57 -3.77 9.04
N GLU A 267 -8.52 -2.48 8.67
CA GLU A 267 -7.82 -1.41 9.38
C GLU A 267 -8.83 -0.53 10.10
N ASN A 268 -9.03 -0.78 11.40
CA ASN A 268 -9.95 -0.01 12.22
C ASN A 268 -9.17 0.85 13.23
N PHE A 269 -9.28 2.17 13.07
CA PHE A 269 -8.63 3.18 13.91
C PHE A 269 -9.65 4.02 14.68
N TYR A 270 -10.82 3.48 14.96
CA TYR A 270 -11.84 4.16 15.77
C TYR A 270 -11.23 4.61 17.09
N GLN A 271 -11.35 5.91 17.40
CA GLN A 271 -10.77 6.57 18.59
C GLN A 271 -9.22 6.47 18.72
N ALA A 272 -8.50 6.01 17.70
CA ALA A 272 -7.04 5.93 17.76
C ALA A 272 -6.33 7.28 17.63
N ASN A 273 -7.01 8.28 17.02
CA ASN A 273 -6.50 9.63 16.88
C ASN A 273 -7.65 10.64 17.06
N PRO A 274 -7.56 11.59 18.02
CA PRO A 274 -8.65 12.55 18.29
C PRO A 274 -8.90 13.55 17.14
N ARG A 275 -7.96 13.67 16.21
CA ARG A 275 -8.08 14.52 15.02
C ARG A 275 -8.67 13.79 13.80
N LEU A 276 -9.00 12.50 13.93
CA LEU A 276 -9.60 11.69 12.89
C LEU A 276 -10.91 11.08 13.39
N LYS A 277 -12.01 11.42 12.74
CA LYS A 277 -13.33 10.90 13.05
C LYS A 277 -13.79 9.95 11.95
N LEU A 278 -14.24 8.77 12.34
CA LEU A 278 -14.81 7.80 11.40
C LEU A 278 -16.12 8.34 10.81
N ARG A 279 -16.15 8.52 9.49
CA ARG A 279 -17.35 8.88 8.71
C ARG A 279 -18.22 7.66 8.37
N GLY A 280 -17.62 6.47 8.35
CA GLY A 280 -18.18 5.19 7.95
C GLY A 280 -17.39 4.51 6.84
N LYS A 281 -17.60 3.20 6.63
CA LYS A 281 -16.94 2.42 5.56
C LYS A 281 -15.42 2.62 5.49
N THR A 282 -14.75 2.66 6.64
CA THR A 282 -13.30 2.87 6.78
C THR A 282 -12.77 4.19 6.18
N VAL A 283 -13.60 5.21 6.13
CA VAL A 283 -13.25 6.59 5.73
C VAL A 283 -13.26 7.47 6.96
N TYR A 284 -12.19 8.23 7.15
CA TYR A 284 -12.00 9.18 8.25
C TYR A 284 -11.92 10.61 7.71
N GLU A 285 -12.49 11.54 8.45
CA GLU A 285 -12.41 12.98 8.21
C GLU A 285 -11.52 13.64 9.26
N VAL A 286 -10.86 14.74 8.90
CA VAL A 286 -10.08 15.55 9.84
C VAL A 286 -11.03 16.35 10.70
N VAL A 287 -10.79 16.35 12.02
CA VAL A 287 -11.54 17.17 12.99
C VAL A 287 -10.65 18.31 13.46
N THR A 288 -11.14 19.55 13.31
CA THR A 288 -10.47 20.73 13.84
C THR A 288 -10.60 20.78 15.36
N PRO A 289 -9.53 21.09 16.12
CA PRO A 289 -9.64 21.28 17.57
C PRO A 289 -10.72 22.32 17.90
N GLY A 290 -11.73 21.93 18.69
CA GLY A 290 -12.90 22.74 19.04
C GLY A 290 -14.24 22.22 18.49
N GLN A 291 -14.25 21.31 17.53
CA GLN A 291 -15.45 20.63 17.02
C GLN A 291 -15.62 19.20 17.57
N ALA A 292 -15.00 18.86 18.69
CA ALA A 292 -15.16 17.56 19.32
C ALA A 292 -16.64 17.34 19.68
N THR A 293 -17.33 16.50 18.90
CA THR A 293 -18.68 16.04 19.23
C THR A 293 -18.60 15.25 20.53
N PRO A 294 -19.53 15.46 21.50
CA PRO A 294 -19.55 14.69 22.75
C PRO A 294 -19.64 13.20 22.44
N ALA A 295 -18.89 12.40 23.19
CA ALA A 295 -18.87 10.97 23.09
C ALA A 295 -20.32 10.43 23.19
N VAL A 296 -20.79 9.77 22.14
CA VAL A 296 -22.04 9.02 22.18
C VAL A 296 -21.80 7.84 23.11
N SER A 297 -22.41 7.90 24.30
CA SER A 297 -22.44 6.77 25.23
C SER A 297 -22.96 5.50 24.53
N PRO A 298 -22.33 4.35 24.73
CA PRO A 298 -22.84 3.10 24.18
C PRO A 298 -24.23 2.83 24.79
N ARG A 299 -25.26 2.79 23.97
CA ARG A 299 -26.54 2.25 24.38
C ARG A 299 -26.31 0.78 24.77
N ARG A 300 -26.48 0.49 26.06
CA ARG A 300 -26.61 -0.88 26.55
C ARG A 300 -27.86 -1.48 25.88
N ILE A 301 -27.66 -2.58 25.17
CA ILE A 301 -28.70 -3.53 24.79
C ILE A 301 -28.72 -4.64 25.81
#